data_8b9af17569cbfaec9cdef19c6cc106bc
#
_entry.id   8b9af17569cbfaec9cdef19c6cc106bc
#
_cell.length_a   1.000
_cell.length_b   1.000
_cell.length_c   1.000
_cell.angle_alpha   90.00
_cell.angle_beta   90.00
_cell.angle_gamma   90.00
#
_symmetry.space_group_name_H-M   'P 1'
#
loop_
_entity.id
_entity.type
_entity.pdbx_description
1 polymer ?
#
loop_
_entity_poly.entity_id
_entity_poly.type
_entity_poly.pdbx_seq_one_letter_code
_entity_poly.pdbx_strand_id
1 'polypeptide(L)'
;MLTAVHSVGAARISARAHARGNAVRRVEARAFTASRSRNRNAATTVAAWVLKNSGPNTTEHLGEELTTPSDLPLTAARMVVGRQASDSVSLEIPVPTVSGAHAMIEVTDAKVMVTDLSSTNGTFIDGEELQAGIAYELEEGGEVIFGDEFMELYVLTKA
;
A
#
# COMPACT_ATOMS: atom_id res chain seq x y z
N MET A 1 14.77 -26.13 -48.02
CA MET A 1 14.32 -26.56 -46.69
C MET A 1 14.15 -25.30 -45.86
N LEU A 2 12.91 -24.90 -45.68
CA LEU A 2 12.52 -23.65 -45.01
C LEU A 2 12.14 -24.00 -43.56
N THR A 3 12.88 -23.50 -42.57
CA THR A 3 12.52 -23.64 -41.16
C THR A 3 11.76 -22.38 -40.71
N ALA A 4 10.47 -22.56 -40.43
CA ALA A 4 9.60 -21.53 -39.91
C ALA A 4 9.88 -21.29 -38.43
N VAL A 5 10.21 -20.05 -38.08
CA VAL A 5 10.33 -19.57 -36.70
C VAL A 5 8.93 -19.20 -36.23
N HIS A 6 8.40 -19.94 -35.26
CA HIS A 6 7.12 -19.60 -34.60
C HIS A 6 7.37 -18.47 -33.60
N SER A 7 6.86 -17.31 -33.92
CA SER A 7 6.73 -16.18 -32.99
C SER A 7 5.61 -16.48 -32.01
N VAL A 8 5.96 -16.67 -30.75
CA VAL A 8 5.00 -16.78 -29.65
C VAL A 8 4.53 -15.38 -29.31
N GLY A 9 3.30 -15.08 -29.69
CA GLY A 9 2.67 -13.81 -29.37
C GLY A 9 2.43 -13.68 -27.87
N ALA A 10 3.00 -12.62 -27.29
CA ALA A 10 2.70 -12.22 -25.92
C ALA A 10 1.21 -11.85 -25.83
N ALA A 11 0.46 -12.61 -25.05
CA ALA A 11 -0.90 -12.27 -24.70
C ALA A 11 -0.89 -11.01 -23.82
N ARG A 12 -1.31 -9.89 -24.38
CA ARG A 12 -1.63 -8.68 -23.61
C ARG A 12 -2.88 -8.97 -22.79
N ILE A 13 -2.72 -9.12 -21.49
CA ILE A 13 -3.83 -9.13 -20.56
C ILE A 13 -4.35 -7.69 -20.52
N SER A 14 -5.52 -7.49 -21.11
CA SER A 14 -6.23 -6.22 -21.08
C SER A 14 -6.77 -6.00 -19.66
N ALA A 15 -6.08 -5.19 -18.88
CA ALA A 15 -6.62 -4.70 -17.62
C ALA A 15 -7.89 -3.90 -17.94
N ARG A 16 -9.01 -4.38 -17.45
CA ARG A 16 -10.29 -3.68 -17.48
C ARG A 16 -10.20 -2.52 -16.51
N ALA A 17 -9.83 -1.34 -17.02
CA ALA A 17 -9.93 -0.10 -16.28
C ALA A 17 -11.41 0.15 -15.93
N HIS A 18 -11.76 -0.04 -14.65
CA HIS A 18 -12.96 0.56 -14.11
C HIS A 18 -12.64 2.03 -13.87
N ALA A 19 -13.00 2.86 -14.85
CA ALA A 19 -12.92 4.31 -14.72
C ALA A 19 -13.93 4.77 -13.65
N ARG A 20 -13.53 4.79 -12.39
CA ARG A 20 -14.05 5.71 -11.40
C ARG A 20 -12.98 6.78 -11.26
N GLY A 21 -13.22 7.93 -11.88
CA GLY A 21 -12.30 9.05 -11.91
C GLY A 21 -12.15 9.69 -10.52
N ASN A 22 -11.35 9.09 -9.67
CA ASN A 22 -10.75 9.74 -8.53
C ASN A 22 -9.29 9.98 -8.89
N ALA A 23 -8.99 11.19 -9.35
CA ALA A 23 -7.62 11.61 -9.53
C ALA A 23 -6.92 11.58 -8.17
N VAL A 24 -5.89 10.73 -8.04
CA VAL A 24 -5.03 10.72 -6.86
C VAL A 24 -4.46 12.12 -6.67
N ARG A 25 -4.87 12.80 -5.60
CA ARG A 25 -4.38 14.14 -5.28
C ARG A 25 -2.96 14.05 -4.76
N ARG A 26 -2.01 14.34 -5.63
CA ARG A 26 -0.62 14.61 -5.24
C ARG A 26 -0.61 15.82 -4.31
N VAL A 27 -0.29 15.61 -3.03
CA VAL A 27 -0.05 16.70 -2.09
C VAL A 27 1.43 17.07 -2.19
N GLU A 28 1.73 18.20 -2.80
CA GLU A 28 3.10 18.70 -2.83
C GLU A 28 3.61 18.83 -1.39
N ALA A 29 4.77 18.22 -1.14
CA ALA A 29 5.44 18.26 0.14
C ALA A 29 5.82 19.72 0.46
N ARG A 30 4.92 20.45 1.11
CA ARG A 30 5.30 21.66 1.84
C ARG A 30 6.11 21.21 3.04
N ALA A 31 7.36 21.66 3.08
CA ALA A 31 8.25 21.47 4.22
C ALA A 31 7.48 21.79 5.51
N PHE A 32 7.21 20.74 6.28
CA PHE A 32 6.58 20.86 7.58
C PHE A 32 7.67 21.33 8.55
N THR A 33 7.74 22.64 8.71
CA THR A 33 8.54 23.24 9.79
C THR A 33 7.93 22.79 11.11
N ALA A 34 8.65 21.95 11.83
CA ALA A 34 8.28 21.46 13.14
C ALA A 34 8.16 22.63 14.12
N SER A 35 6.98 23.15 14.27
CA SER A 35 6.63 24.01 15.40
C SER A 35 6.55 23.12 16.64
N ARG A 36 7.56 23.24 17.51
CA ARG A 36 7.54 22.65 18.85
C ARG A 36 6.44 23.30 19.69
N SER A 37 5.22 22.85 19.56
CA SER A 37 4.19 23.09 20.56
C SER A 37 4.20 21.94 21.57
N ARG A 38 4.70 22.25 22.78
CA ARG A 38 4.51 21.40 23.95
C ARG A 38 3.03 21.47 24.33
N ASN A 39 2.25 20.51 23.93
CA ASN A 39 0.99 20.26 24.59
C ASN A 39 0.98 18.83 25.12
N ARG A 40 0.99 18.72 26.46
CA ARG A 40 0.85 17.51 27.21
C ARG A 40 -0.62 17.16 27.27
N ASN A 41 -0.93 15.87 27.04
CA ASN A 41 -2.22 15.25 27.30
C ASN A 41 -3.40 15.75 26.44
N ALA A 42 -3.37 15.41 25.15
CA ALA A 42 -4.58 14.96 24.50
C ALA A 42 -4.35 13.50 24.13
N ALA A 43 -5.08 12.59 24.73
CA ALA A 43 -5.28 11.28 24.14
C ALA A 43 -5.94 11.57 22.78
N THR A 44 -5.13 11.67 21.75
CA THR A 44 -5.63 11.73 20.37
C THR A 44 -6.34 10.41 20.17
N THR A 45 -7.66 10.44 20.19
CA THR A 45 -8.46 9.34 19.69
C THR A 45 -8.15 9.28 18.21
N VAL A 46 -7.13 8.52 17.84
CA VAL A 46 -6.85 8.23 16.45
C VAL A 46 -8.13 7.60 15.93
N ALA A 47 -8.80 8.23 14.97
CA ALA A 47 -9.94 7.60 14.33
C ALA A 47 -9.51 6.19 13.97
N ALA A 48 -10.28 5.19 14.40
CA ALA A 48 -9.88 3.80 14.25
C ALA A 48 -9.95 3.44 12.77
N TRP A 49 -8.84 3.62 12.07
CA TRP A 49 -8.67 3.22 10.68
C TRP A 49 -8.14 1.79 10.60
N VAL A 50 -8.63 1.04 9.64
CA VAL A 50 -8.17 -0.32 9.36
C VAL A 50 -7.98 -0.46 7.86
N LEU A 51 -6.84 -1.01 7.44
CA LEU A 51 -6.66 -1.53 6.10
C LEU A 51 -7.15 -2.98 6.10
N LYS A 52 -8.30 -3.21 5.49
CA LYS A 52 -8.88 -4.55 5.34
C LYS A 52 -8.32 -5.24 4.13
N ASN A 53 -7.79 -6.44 4.32
CA ASN A 53 -7.37 -7.26 3.20
C ASN A 53 -8.59 -7.58 2.32
N SER A 54 -8.49 -7.27 1.03
CA SER A 54 -9.55 -7.42 0.04
C SER A 54 -9.08 -8.15 -1.21
N GLY A 55 -7.80 -8.55 -1.25
CA GLY A 55 -7.23 -9.28 -2.37
C GLY A 55 -7.87 -10.66 -2.56
N PRO A 56 -7.72 -11.24 -3.75
CA PRO A 56 -8.19 -12.60 -4.03
C PRO A 56 -7.47 -13.67 -3.21
N ASN A 57 -6.36 -13.32 -2.54
CA ASN A 57 -5.56 -14.20 -1.68
C ASN A 57 -5.14 -15.50 -2.38
N THR A 58 -4.74 -15.41 -3.64
CA THR A 58 -4.27 -16.54 -4.43
C THR A 58 -2.74 -16.54 -4.47
N THR A 59 -2.15 -17.71 -4.21
CA THR A 59 -0.70 -17.91 -4.22
C THR A 59 -0.21 -18.66 -5.46
N GLU A 60 -1.11 -18.99 -6.39
CA GLU A 60 -0.80 -19.82 -7.55
C GLU A 60 0.36 -19.28 -8.39
N HIS A 61 0.47 -17.96 -8.49
CA HIS A 61 1.55 -17.29 -9.24
C HIS A 61 2.91 -17.30 -8.51
N LEU A 62 2.92 -17.53 -7.19
CA LEU A 62 4.14 -17.56 -6.38
C LEU A 62 4.69 -18.99 -6.22
N GLY A 63 3.89 -20.02 -6.54
CA GLY A 63 4.29 -21.42 -6.46
C GLY A 63 4.46 -21.97 -5.04
N GLU A 64 4.06 -21.20 -4.02
CA GLU A 64 4.12 -21.56 -2.60
C GLU A 64 2.78 -21.28 -1.94
N GLU A 65 2.39 -22.13 -0.97
CA GLU A 65 1.26 -21.83 -0.09
C GLU A 65 1.71 -20.82 0.97
N LEU A 66 1.25 -19.58 0.85
CA LEU A 66 1.50 -18.53 1.82
C LEU A 66 0.27 -18.32 2.70
N THR A 67 0.52 -17.84 3.91
CA THR A 67 -0.58 -17.43 4.80
C THR A 67 -1.23 -16.17 4.25
N THR A 68 -2.55 -16.17 4.15
CA THR A 68 -3.33 -14.98 3.79
C THR A 68 -2.99 -13.83 4.71
N PRO A 69 -2.59 -12.67 4.17
CA PRO A 69 -2.33 -11.49 4.99
C PRO A 69 -3.57 -11.06 5.76
N SER A 70 -3.38 -10.65 7.02
CA SER A 70 -4.46 -10.20 7.89
C SER A 70 -4.77 -8.72 7.69
N ASP A 71 -5.93 -8.28 8.20
CA ASP A 71 -6.25 -6.86 8.31
C ASP A 71 -5.19 -6.12 9.13
N LEU A 72 -4.89 -4.88 8.75
CA LEU A 72 -3.87 -4.05 9.38
C LEU A 72 -4.54 -2.88 10.13
N PRO A 73 -4.69 -2.97 11.45
CA PRO A 73 -5.23 -1.86 12.25
C PRO A 73 -4.22 -0.71 12.33
N LEU A 74 -4.66 0.50 12.00
CA LEU A 74 -3.82 1.69 12.05
C LEU A 74 -3.90 2.32 13.45
N THR A 75 -3.04 1.87 14.36
CA THR A 75 -3.09 2.20 15.79
C THR A 75 -2.20 3.36 16.22
N ALA A 76 -1.32 3.82 15.34
CA ALA A 76 -0.37 4.89 15.63
C ALA A 76 -0.36 5.95 14.53
N ALA A 77 0.08 7.15 14.88
CA ALA A 77 0.16 8.27 13.94
C ALA A 77 1.14 8.03 12.77
N ARG A 78 2.12 7.17 12.97
CA ARG A 78 3.09 6.76 11.93
C ARG A 78 3.45 5.31 12.10
N MET A 79 3.35 4.56 11.01
CA MET A 79 3.63 3.12 10.97
C MET A 79 4.35 2.80 9.66
N VAL A 80 5.17 1.75 9.69
CA VAL A 80 5.84 1.23 8.49
C VAL A 80 5.31 -0.16 8.20
N VAL A 81 4.92 -0.35 6.96
CA VAL A 81 4.56 -1.65 6.38
C VAL A 81 5.81 -2.33 5.86
N GLY A 82 5.95 -3.61 6.12
CA GLY A 82 7.07 -4.40 5.60
C GLY A 82 6.85 -5.91 5.74
N ARG A 83 7.73 -6.67 5.11
CA ARG A 83 7.61 -8.13 5.05
C ARG A 83 7.76 -8.82 6.39
N GLN A 84 8.54 -8.25 7.29
CA GLN A 84 8.82 -8.84 8.60
C GLN A 84 8.78 -7.77 9.68
N ALA A 85 8.09 -8.04 10.79
CA ALA A 85 8.05 -7.16 11.94
C ALA A 85 9.46 -6.92 12.51
N SER A 86 9.76 -5.66 12.84
CA SER A 86 11.04 -5.24 13.42
C SER A 86 10.85 -3.94 14.20
N ASP A 87 11.91 -3.41 14.80
CA ASP A 87 11.87 -2.10 15.49
C ASP A 87 11.41 -0.95 14.57
N SER A 88 11.63 -1.10 13.26
CA SER A 88 11.26 -0.10 12.24
C SER A 88 9.99 -0.46 11.46
N VAL A 89 9.50 -1.70 11.54
CA VAL A 89 8.31 -2.20 10.82
C VAL A 89 7.23 -2.57 11.80
N SER A 90 6.13 -1.82 11.78
CA SER A 90 5.01 -1.98 12.72
C SER A 90 3.88 -2.83 12.15
N LEU A 91 3.73 -2.85 10.83
CA LEU A 91 2.69 -3.57 10.11
C LEU A 91 3.34 -4.63 9.23
N GLU A 92 3.17 -5.90 9.61
CA GLU A 92 3.78 -7.02 8.91
C GLU A 92 2.85 -7.59 7.85
N ILE A 93 3.41 -7.74 6.64
CA ILE A 93 2.80 -8.47 5.53
C ILE A 93 3.82 -9.53 5.09
N PRO A 94 3.73 -10.77 5.57
CA PRO A 94 4.76 -11.78 5.41
C PRO A 94 4.72 -12.45 4.02
N VAL A 95 4.78 -11.64 2.97
CA VAL A 95 4.75 -12.08 1.57
C VAL A 95 6.05 -11.68 0.87
N PRO A 96 6.64 -12.55 0.01
CA PRO A 96 7.92 -12.30 -0.64
C PRO A 96 7.95 -11.05 -1.53
N THR A 97 6.81 -10.66 -2.08
CA THR A 97 6.63 -9.46 -2.92
C THR A 97 6.72 -8.16 -2.15
N VAL A 98 6.54 -8.20 -0.81
CA VAL A 98 6.70 -7.03 0.07
C VAL A 98 8.16 -6.84 0.47
N SER A 99 8.66 -5.62 0.35
CA SER A 99 10.01 -5.23 0.79
C SER A 99 10.14 -5.23 2.32
N GLY A 100 11.37 -5.33 2.83
CA GLY A 100 11.65 -5.31 4.28
C GLY A 100 11.09 -4.09 4.99
N ALA A 101 11.27 -2.88 4.41
CA ALA A 101 10.52 -1.67 4.70
C ALA A 101 9.90 -1.23 3.37
N HIS A 102 8.59 -1.33 3.22
CA HIS A 102 7.92 -1.16 1.94
C HIS A 102 7.30 0.22 1.79
N ALA A 103 6.45 0.59 2.72
CA ALA A 103 5.76 1.87 2.70
C ALA A 103 5.57 2.42 4.11
N MET A 104 5.46 3.72 4.22
CA MET A 104 5.12 4.42 5.46
C MET A 104 3.68 4.90 5.40
N ILE A 105 2.93 4.69 6.48
CA ILE A 105 1.58 5.17 6.65
C ILE A 105 1.57 6.21 7.76
N GLU A 106 1.05 7.38 7.47
CA GLU A 106 0.84 8.46 8.43
C GLU A 106 -0.66 8.70 8.61
N VAL A 107 -1.12 8.59 9.85
CA VAL A 107 -2.53 8.73 10.21
C VAL A 107 -2.74 10.01 10.98
N THR A 108 -3.73 10.78 10.55
CA THR A 108 -4.26 11.93 11.28
C THR A 108 -5.75 11.71 11.55
N ASP A 109 -6.36 12.57 12.36
CA ASP A 109 -7.81 12.48 12.67
C ASP A 109 -8.69 12.51 11.41
N ALA A 110 -8.20 13.13 10.33
CA ALA A 110 -8.96 13.38 9.11
C ALA A 110 -8.46 12.61 7.89
N LYS A 111 -7.21 12.15 7.89
CA LYS A 111 -6.54 11.66 6.67
C LYS A 111 -5.57 10.53 6.96
N VAL A 112 -5.45 9.65 5.99
CA VAL A 112 -4.39 8.64 5.91
C VAL A 112 -3.51 8.97 4.72
N MET A 113 -2.19 9.02 4.95
CA MET A 113 -1.19 9.27 3.92
C MET A 113 -0.33 8.05 3.76
N VAL A 114 0.01 7.70 2.53
CA VAL A 114 0.90 6.58 2.19
C VAL A 114 2.09 7.12 1.42
N THR A 115 3.28 6.67 1.81
CA THR A 115 4.55 7.01 1.14
C THR A 115 5.31 5.73 0.83
N ASP A 116 5.61 5.48 -0.44
CA ASP A 116 6.49 4.38 -0.82
C ASP A 116 7.93 4.63 -0.37
N LEU A 117 8.59 3.65 0.23
CA LEU A 117 9.96 3.74 0.74
C LEU A 117 10.98 3.16 -0.25
N SER A 118 10.80 3.37 -1.54
CA SER A 118 11.59 2.77 -2.62
C SER A 118 11.47 1.25 -2.60
N SER A 119 10.25 0.77 -2.51
CA SER A 119 9.95 -0.66 -2.54
C SER A 119 10.35 -1.30 -3.87
N THR A 120 10.58 -2.60 -3.87
CA THR A 120 11.04 -3.31 -5.08
C THR A 120 9.93 -3.46 -6.12
N ASN A 121 8.71 -3.72 -5.68
CA ASN A 121 7.57 -3.99 -6.56
C ASN A 121 6.56 -2.84 -6.63
N GLY A 122 6.83 -1.72 -5.96
CA GLY A 122 5.99 -0.53 -5.96
C GLY A 122 4.85 -0.57 -4.94
N THR A 123 4.30 0.59 -4.67
CA THR A 123 3.06 0.80 -3.91
C THR A 123 2.07 1.50 -4.83
N PHE A 124 0.81 1.07 -4.81
CA PHE A 124 -0.22 1.60 -5.70
C PHE A 124 -1.42 2.06 -4.87
N ILE A 125 -2.05 3.17 -5.28
CA ILE A 125 -3.33 3.63 -4.74
C ILE A 125 -4.31 3.74 -5.91
N ASP A 126 -5.48 3.10 -5.80
CA ASP A 126 -6.54 3.06 -6.81
C ASP A 126 -6.02 2.71 -8.24
N GLY A 127 -4.96 1.87 -8.29
CA GLY A 127 -4.30 1.42 -9.51
C GLY A 127 -3.24 2.36 -10.06
N GLU A 128 -2.92 3.48 -9.40
CA GLU A 128 -1.81 4.38 -9.77
C GLU A 128 -0.59 4.13 -8.89
N GLU A 129 0.58 3.93 -9.53
CA GLU A 129 1.86 3.71 -8.85
C GLU A 129 2.34 5.00 -8.18
N LEU A 130 2.76 4.90 -6.92
CA LEU A 130 3.28 6.01 -6.15
C LEU A 130 4.74 6.28 -6.50
N GLN A 131 5.12 7.56 -6.54
CA GLN A 131 6.53 7.93 -6.60
C GLN A 131 7.16 7.76 -5.21
N ALA A 132 8.28 7.04 -5.14
CA ALA A 132 9.00 6.83 -3.90
C ALA A 132 9.34 8.15 -3.20
N GLY A 133 9.12 8.20 -1.88
CA GLY A 133 9.40 9.36 -1.05
C GLY A 133 8.36 10.49 -1.13
N ILE A 134 7.29 10.34 -1.89
CA ILE A 134 6.19 11.31 -1.97
C ILE A 134 4.97 10.74 -1.23
N ALA A 135 4.37 11.57 -0.35
CA ALA A 135 3.17 11.21 0.36
C ALA A 135 1.91 11.43 -0.50
N TYR A 136 1.05 10.42 -0.54
CA TYR A 136 -0.23 10.44 -1.23
C TYR A 136 -1.36 10.19 -0.24
N GLU A 137 -2.48 10.88 -0.44
CA GLU A 137 -3.67 10.70 0.40
C GLU A 137 -4.41 9.43 -0.02
N LEU A 138 -4.72 8.56 0.95
CA LEU A 138 -5.60 7.41 0.79
C LEU A 138 -6.94 7.75 1.40
N GLU A 139 -7.97 7.84 0.58
CA GLU A 139 -9.32 8.15 1.00
C GLU A 139 -10.03 6.93 1.61
N GLU A 140 -11.08 7.16 2.42
CA GLU A 140 -11.93 6.09 2.94
C GLU A 140 -12.59 5.32 1.79
N GLY A 141 -12.44 4.01 1.75
CA GLY A 141 -12.88 3.14 0.66
C GLY A 141 -11.89 3.06 -0.50
N GLY A 142 -10.78 3.82 -0.46
CA GLY A 142 -9.69 3.72 -1.44
C GLY A 142 -8.91 2.44 -1.28
N GLU A 143 -8.34 1.97 -2.37
CA GLU A 143 -7.55 0.74 -2.45
C GLU A 143 -6.06 1.06 -2.39
N VAL A 144 -5.29 0.29 -1.62
CA VAL A 144 -3.84 0.34 -1.61
C VAL A 144 -3.26 -1.06 -1.80
N ILE A 145 -2.22 -1.15 -2.64
CA ILE A 145 -1.50 -2.39 -2.94
C ILE A 145 -0.03 -2.20 -2.56
N PHE A 146 0.54 -3.19 -1.85
CA PHE A 146 1.95 -3.21 -1.47
C PHE A 146 2.71 -4.31 -2.24
N GLY A 147 2.95 -4.08 -3.53
CA GLY A 147 3.75 -4.96 -4.38
C GLY A 147 2.93 -5.89 -5.27
N ASP A 148 1.98 -6.66 -4.75
CA ASP A 148 1.22 -7.66 -5.51
C ASP A 148 -0.28 -7.54 -5.26
N GLU A 149 -1.05 -7.32 -6.33
CA GLU A 149 -2.50 -7.19 -6.28
C GLU A 149 -3.24 -8.48 -5.87
N PHE A 150 -2.60 -9.64 -5.97
CA PHE A 150 -3.23 -10.92 -5.64
C PHE A 150 -3.23 -11.23 -4.14
N MET A 151 -2.34 -10.64 -3.38
CA MET A 151 -2.18 -10.92 -1.95
C MET A 151 -2.27 -9.66 -1.08
N GLU A 152 -1.71 -8.54 -1.53
CA GLU A 152 -1.52 -7.33 -0.73
C GLU A 152 -2.43 -6.17 -1.12
N LEU A 153 -3.64 -6.46 -1.61
CA LEU A 153 -4.67 -5.47 -1.86
C LEU A 153 -5.46 -5.21 -0.58
N TYR A 154 -5.49 -3.96 -0.15
CA TYR A 154 -6.19 -3.51 1.03
C TYR A 154 -7.13 -2.36 0.72
N VAL A 155 -8.24 -2.29 1.45
CA VAL A 155 -9.21 -1.19 1.40
C VAL A 155 -9.20 -0.44 2.72
N LEU A 156 -9.06 0.88 2.68
CA LEU A 156 -9.12 1.73 3.87
C LEU A 156 -10.55 1.86 4.38
N THR A 157 -10.78 1.48 5.63
CA THR A 157 -12.08 1.58 6.29
C THR A 157 -11.95 2.20 7.67
N LYS A 158 -13.01 2.85 8.14
CA LYS A 158 -13.16 3.19 9.57
C LYS A 158 -13.65 1.98 10.33
N ALA A 159 -13.04 1.72 11.49
CA ALA A 159 -13.45 0.66 12.42
C ALA A 159 -14.59 1.13 13.31
#